data_935db16b5e4d058a03e26f42db3ecd00
#
_entry.id   935db16b5e4d058a03e26f42db3ecd00
#
_cell.length_a   1.000
_cell.length_b   1.000
_cell.length_c   1.000
_cell.angle_alpha   90.00
_cell.angle_beta   90.00
_cell.angle_gamma   90.00
#
_symmetry.space_group_name_H-M   'P 1'
#
loop_
_entity.id
_entity.type
_entity.pdbx_description
1 polymer ?
#
loop_
_entity_poly.entity_id
_entity_poly.type
_entity_poly.pdbx_seq_one_letter_code
_entity_poly.pdbx_strand_id
1 'polypeptide(L)'
;MSSGVETGRLTTDIPARLDRLPWARWHWLVVIGLGTVWILDGLEVTIVGSMSAALQEEKTGLGLSSFDVGLAGAIYVAGACLGALFFGQLTDKFGRKKLFLLTLAVYTVATVLTAFSMNPMWYFACRFLTGAGIGGEYAAINSAIDELIPAKYRGRVDVAINGSFWVGAAGGSLLTIPLLDPTMVNPEWGWRAAFALGAILAVGILVVRRNVPESPRWLFIHGREEESERIVSAIEKTVREETGGELPKPRDTITIRQRHSISMGTIAKTVFTLYPRRTVLCLALFIGQAFLYNAFFFTYGDTLGTFLDVKQTGWYLAVFAASNFIGALVLSPLFDSWGRVRMIAGTYILSGTLLGFTGFILGDLSAVTLTMMGAIVFFFASAGASAAYLTASEVFP
;
A
#
# COMPACT_ATOMS: atom_id res chain seq x y z
N MET A 1 -12.58 -28.99 -18.11
CA MET A 1 -13.95 -28.48 -18.11
C MET A 1 -14.60 -28.87 -16.80
N SER A 2 -14.56 -28.04 -15.78
CA SER A 2 -15.36 -28.22 -14.56
C SER A 2 -16.42 -27.10 -14.59
N SER A 3 -17.64 -27.51 -14.88
CA SER A 3 -18.84 -26.70 -14.79
C SER A 3 -18.97 -26.18 -13.37
N GLY A 4 -18.67 -24.89 -13.17
CA GLY A 4 -19.01 -24.23 -11.92
C GLY A 4 -20.54 -24.27 -11.76
N VAL A 5 -21.01 -24.99 -10.77
CA VAL A 5 -22.41 -25.01 -10.37
C VAL A 5 -22.79 -23.56 -10.05
N GLU A 6 -23.64 -22.96 -10.84
CA GLU A 6 -24.31 -21.69 -10.52
C GLU A 6 -25.22 -21.95 -9.30
N THR A 7 -24.68 -21.71 -8.13
CA THR A 7 -25.49 -21.65 -6.91
C THR A 7 -26.36 -20.40 -6.99
N GLY A 8 -27.63 -20.53 -6.60
CA GLY A 8 -28.73 -19.61 -6.90
C GLY A 8 -28.50 -18.13 -6.54
N ARG A 9 -29.41 -17.28 -6.97
CA ARG A 9 -29.49 -15.88 -6.55
C ARG A 9 -30.02 -15.83 -5.13
N LEU A 10 -29.25 -15.26 -4.21
CA LEU A 10 -29.65 -15.03 -2.83
C LEU A 10 -29.73 -13.53 -2.54
N THR A 11 -30.76 -13.16 -1.78
CA THR A 11 -30.96 -11.77 -1.34
C THR A 11 -30.43 -11.63 0.08
N THR A 12 -29.62 -10.59 0.32
CA THR A 12 -29.03 -10.32 1.64
C THR A 12 -29.10 -8.83 1.97
N ASP A 13 -29.25 -8.52 3.25
CA ASP A 13 -29.19 -7.17 3.81
C ASP A 13 -27.85 -6.86 4.50
N ILE A 14 -26.90 -7.82 4.49
CA ILE A 14 -25.61 -7.70 5.18
C ILE A 14 -24.87 -6.39 4.85
N PRO A 15 -24.71 -5.96 3.59
CA PRO A 15 -24.08 -4.68 3.30
C PRO A 15 -24.84 -3.49 3.88
N ALA A 16 -26.17 -3.47 3.78
CA ALA A 16 -27.00 -2.40 4.33
C ALA A 16 -26.94 -2.35 5.86
N ARG A 17 -26.79 -3.50 6.52
CA ARG A 17 -26.62 -3.58 7.98
C ARG A 17 -25.28 -3.00 8.42
N LEU A 18 -24.20 -3.23 7.69
CA LEU A 18 -22.89 -2.63 7.97
C LEU A 18 -22.88 -1.14 7.63
N ASP A 19 -23.48 -0.72 6.51
CA ASP A 19 -23.53 0.68 6.08
C ASP A 19 -24.34 1.59 7.01
N ARG A 20 -25.34 1.05 7.72
CA ARG A 20 -26.15 1.82 8.69
C ARG A 20 -25.47 2.08 10.04
N LEU A 21 -24.33 1.43 10.31
CA LEU A 21 -23.67 1.52 11.61
C LEU A 21 -23.16 2.95 11.89
N PRO A 22 -23.42 3.49 13.07
CA PRO A 22 -22.76 4.70 13.53
C PRO A 22 -21.27 4.44 13.77
N TRP A 23 -20.46 5.48 13.70
CA TRP A 23 -19.03 5.35 13.97
C TRP A 23 -18.77 4.97 15.42
N ALA A 24 -18.01 3.91 15.68
CA ALA A 24 -17.71 3.35 16.98
C ALA A 24 -16.23 2.95 17.09
N ARG A 25 -15.76 2.59 18.29
CA ARG A 25 -14.37 2.13 18.53
C ARG A 25 -14.00 0.92 17.69
N TRP A 26 -14.97 0.06 17.41
CA TRP A 26 -14.76 -1.08 16.54
C TRP A 26 -14.24 -0.68 15.16
N HIS A 27 -14.75 0.39 14.56
CA HIS A 27 -14.28 0.90 13.27
C HIS A 27 -12.82 1.40 13.37
N TRP A 28 -12.45 2.02 14.50
CA TRP A 28 -11.05 2.42 14.71
C TRP A 28 -10.10 1.22 14.80
N LEU A 29 -10.51 0.09 15.38
CA LEU A 29 -9.71 -1.13 15.38
C LEU A 29 -9.46 -1.65 13.95
N VAL A 30 -10.47 -1.58 13.08
CA VAL A 30 -10.33 -1.92 11.67
C VAL A 30 -9.37 -0.95 10.99
N VAL A 31 -9.55 0.37 11.14
CA VAL A 31 -8.72 1.40 10.52
C VAL A 31 -7.25 1.27 10.96
N ILE A 32 -7.00 1.13 12.25
CA ILE A 32 -5.65 0.94 12.78
C ILE A 32 -5.04 -0.37 12.25
N GLY A 33 -5.81 -1.46 12.31
CA GLY A 33 -5.36 -2.75 11.80
C GLY A 33 -5.02 -2.71 10.31
N LEU A 34 -5.76 -2.00 9.48
CA LEU A 34 -5.49 -1.84 8.05
C LEU A 34 -4.34 -0.84 7.80
N GLY A 35 -4.33 0.28 8.51
CA GLY A 35 -3.32 1.33 8.36
C GLY A 35 -1.92 0.90 8.78
N THR A 36 -1.78 -0.01 9.78
CA THR A 36 -0.46 -0.50 10.20
C THR A 36 0.32 -1.20 9.10
N VAL A 37 -0.37 -1.81 8.12
CA VAL A 37 0.29 -2.43 6.97
C VAL A 37 0.87 -1.39 6.04
N TRP A 38 0.12 -0.32 5.77
CA TRP A 38 0.60 0.80 4.97
C TRP A 38 1.79 1.51 5.63
N ILE A 39 1.77 1.62 6.96
CA ILE A 39 2.94 2.13 7.71
C ILE A 39 4.15 1.22 7.48
N LEU A 40 3.97 -0.10 7.55
CA LEU A 40 5.05 -1.06 7.36
C LEU A 40 5.63 -0.99 5.93
N ASP A 41 4.76 -0.89 4.92
CA ASP A 41 5.19 -0.75 3.53
C ASP A 41 5.95 0.56 3.30
N GLY A 42 5.43 1.68 3.79
CA GLY A 42 6.11 2.97 3.72
C GLY A 42 7.49 2.94 4.38
N LEU A 43 7.60 2.30 5.53
CA LEU A 43 8.86 2.10 6.24
C LEU A 43 9.84 1.27 5.41
N GLU A 44 9.40 0.14 4.86
CA GLU A 44 10.24 -0.78 4.07
C GLU A 44 10.80 -0.11 2.81
N VAL A 45 9.95 0.52 2.02
CA VAL A 45 10.36 1.20 0.78
C VAL A 45 11.39 2.29 1.07
N THR A 46 11.19 3.04 2.15
CA THR A 46 12.04 4.18 2.47
C THR A 46 13.36 3.76 3.14
N ILE A 47 13.34 2.71 3.96
CA ILE A 47 14.57 2.11 4.50
C ILE A 47 15.51 1.71 3.36
N VAL A 48 15.01 1.00 2.35
CA VAL A 48 15.83 0.56 1.20
C VAL A 48 16.45 1.76 0.47
N GLY A 49 15.65 2.79 0.18
CA GLY A 49 16.15 4.02 -0.45
C GLY A 49 17.21 4.73 0.39
N SER A 50 17.04 4.76 1.71
CA SER A 50 18.00 5.39 2.64
C SER A 50 19.31 4.61 2.80
N MET A 51 19.29 3.31 2.55
CA MET A 51 20.44 2.41 2.72
C MET A 51 21.26 2.18 1.45
N SER A 52 20.90 2.79 0.34
CA SER A 52 21.55 2.55 -0.96
C SER A 52 23.07 2.65 -0.88
N ALA A 53 23.60 3.70 -0.25
CA ALA A 53 25.04 3.88 -0.06
C ALA A 53 25.66 2.77 0.81
N ALA A 54 25.01 2.38 1.91
CA ALA A 54 25.51 1.31 2.77
C ALA A 54 25.53 -0.06 2.08
N LEU A 55 24.57 -0.34 1.19
CA LEU A 55 24.52 -1.58 0.42
C LEU A 55 25.58 -1.64 -0.68
N GLN A 56 26.08 -0.50 -1.14
CA GLN A 56 27.14 -0.39 -2.15
C GLN A 56 28.55 -0.58 -1.57
N GLU A 57 28.74 -0.44 -0.27
CA GLU A 57 30.02 -0.66 0.40
C GLU A 57 30.47 -2.12 0.24
N GLU A 58 31.70 -2.35 -0.28
CA GLU A 58 32.21 -3.70 -0.53
C GLU A 58 32.51 -4.50 0.73
N LYS A 59 32.96 -3.83 1.80
CA LYS A 59 33.42 -4.50 3.04
C LYS A 59 32.32 -4.74 4.05
N THR A 60 31.37 -3.83 4.13
CA THR A 60 30.32 -3.81 5.18
C THR A 60 28.92 -3.99 4.60
N GLY A 61 28.73 -3.75 3.32
CA GLY A 61 27.52 -3.94 2.56
C GLY A 61 27.51 -5.22 1.73
N LEU A 62 26.86 -5.15 0.58
CA LEU A 62 26.79 -6.24 -0.41
C LEU A 62 27.60 -5.96 -1.67
N GLY A 63 28.29 -4.82 -1.75
CA GLY A 63 29.05 -4.39 -2.93
C GLY A 63 28.16 -4.17 -4.16
N LEU A 64 26.92 -3.69 -3.97
CA LEU A 64 25.99 -3.44 -5.08
C LEU A 64 26.48 -2.26 -5.91
N SER A 65 26.36 -2.35 -7.23
CA SER A 65 26.47 -1.17 -8.09
C SER A 65 25.21 -0.29 -7.99
N SER A 66 25.28 0.96 -8.45
CA SER A 66 24.08 1.83 -8.58
C SER A 66 23.00 1.20 -9.45
N PHE A 67 23.41 0.44 -10.48
CA PHE A 67 22.48 -0.34 -11.29
C PHE A 67 21.78 -1.44 -10.48
N ASP A 68 22.51 -2.15 -9.62
CA ASP A 68 21.96 -3.22 -8.77
C ASP A 68 20.96 -2.67 -7.74
N VAL A 69 21.20 -1.49 -7.20
CA VAL A 69 20.24 -0.79 -6.31
C VAL A 69 18.93 -0.50 -7.04
N GLY A 70 19.02 0.07 -8.24
CA GLY A 70 17.85 0.30 -9.09
C GLY A 70 17.14 -0.99 -9.48
N LEU A 71 17.90 -2.03 -9.83
CA LEU A 71 17.40 -3.37 -10.17
C LEU A 71 16.67 -4.03 -8.98
N ALA A 72 17.19 -3.88 -7.77
CA ALA A 72 16.52 -4.39 -6.56
C ALA A 72 15.13 -3.75 -6.36
N GLY A 73 15.02 -2.43 -6.60
CA GLY A 73 13.74 -1.72 -6.61
C GLY A 73 12.80 -2.24 -7.70
N ALA A 74 13.28 -2.43 -8.92
CA ALA A 74 12.50 -2.98 -10.02
C ALA A 74 12.01 -4.41 -9.73
N ILE A 75 12.86 -5.26 -9.15
CA ILE A 75 12.53 -6.63 -8.75
C ILE A 75 11.45 -6.63 -7.65
N TYR A 76 11.54 -5.73 -6.67
CA TYR A 76 10.53 -5.55 -5.64
C TYR A 76 9.17 -5.18 -6.25
N VAL A 77 9.12 -4.20 -7.15
CA VAL A 77 7.89 -3.78 -7.84
C VAL A 77 7.33 -4.91 -8.71
N ALA A 78 8.18 -5.65 -9.43
CA ALA A 78 7.75 -6.83 -10.19
C ALA A 78 7.13 -7.90 -9.27
N GLY A 79 7.76 -8.14 -8.12
CA GLY A 79 7.21 -9.00 -7.08
C GLY A 79 5.84 -8.53 -6.61
N ALA A 80 5.67 -7.23 -6.34
CA ALA A 80 4.41 -6.65 -5.90
C ALA A 80 3.30 -6.80 -6.96
N CYS A 81 3.60 -6.56 -8.23
CA CYS A 81 2.64 -6.76 -9.33
C CYS A 81 2.21 -8.23 -9.45
N LEU A 82 3.15 -9.15 -9.46
CA LEU A 82 2.86 -10.58 -9.57
C LEU A 82 2.17 -11.11 -8.30
N GLY A 83 2.58 -10.63 -7.14
CA GLY A 83 1.95 -10.94 -5.86
C GLY A 83 0.49 -10.48 -5.80
N ALA A 84 0.20 -9.26 -6.24
CA ALA A 84 -1.16 -8.73 -6.31
C ALA A 84 -2.07 -9.61 -7.19
N LEU A 85 -1.57 -10.04 -8.35
CA LEU A 85 -2.31 -10.92 -9.25
C LEU A 85 -2.52 -12.31 -8.67
N PHE A 86 -1.46 -12.92 -8.14
CA PHE A 86 -1.50 -14.29 -7.62
C PHE A 86 -2.29 -14.37 -6.31
N PHE A 87 -1.93 -13.57 -5.31
CA PHE A 87 -2.62 -13.59 -4.02
C PHE A 87 -4.01 -12.98 -4.09
N GLY A 88 -4.25 -12.01 -4.99
CA GLY A 88 -5.59 -11.49 -5.23
C GLY A 88 -6.58 -12.60 -5.63
N GLN A 89 -6.21 -13.48 -6.55
CA GLN A 89 -7.03 -14.66 -6.91
C GLN A 89 -7.23 -15.64 -5.74
N LEU A 90 -6.14 -15.88 -4.99
CA LEU A 90 -6.23 -16.76 -3.84
C LEU A 90 -7.12 -16.17 -2.74
N THR A 91 -7.12 -14.85 -2.58
CA THR A 91 -7.96 -14.13 -1.62
C THR A 91 -9.45 -14.37 -1.90
N ASP A 92 -9.85 -14.31 -3.17
CA ASP A 92 -11.23 -14.61 -3.55
C ASP A 92 -11.60 -16.08 -3.30
N LYS A 93 -10.65 -17.00 -3.42
CA LYS A 93 -10.89 -18.44 -3.26
C LYS A 93 -10.88 -18.92 -1.81
N PHE A 94 -9.92 -18.46 -1.00
CA PHE A 94 -9.64 -19.01 0.35
C PHE A 94 -10.06 -18.10 1.50
N GLY A 95 -10.49 -16.89 1.21
CA GLY A 95 -10.88 -15.88 2.19
C GLY A 95 -9.78 -14.84 2.43
N ARG A 96 -10.22 -13.67 2.84
CA ARG A 96 -9.36 -12.49 2.96
C ARG A 96 -8.45 -12.56 4.17
N LYS A 97 -8.98 -12.99 5.32
CA LYS A 97 -8.21 -13.11 6.56
C LYS A 97 -7.04 -14.09 6.42
N LYS A 98 -7.28 -15.28 5.85
CA LYS A 98 -6.25 -16.30 5.68
C LYS A 98 -5.14 -15.84 4.76
N LEU A 99 -5.52 -15.28 3.61
CA LEU A 99 -4.53 -14.82 2.62
C LEU A 99 -3.76 -13.63 3.13
N PHE A 100 -4.41 -12.73 3.83
CA PHE A 100 -3.75 -11.61 4.46
C PHE A 100 -2.66 -12.05 5.46
N LEU A 101 -2.97 -13.01 6.33
CA LEU A 101 -1.98 -13.55 7.25
C LEU A 101 -0.84 -14.29 6.53
N LEU A 102 -1.15 -14.97 5.43
CA LEU A 102 -0.15 -15.65 4.61
C LEU A 102 0.78 -14.65 3.90
N THR A 103 0.24 -13.61 3.28
CA THR A 103 1.03 -12.60 2.57
C THR A 103 1.92 -11.80 3.53
N LEU A 104 1.40 -11.46 4.69
CA LEU A 104 2.19 -10.81 5.75
C LEU A 104 3.27 -11.75 6.32
N ALA A 105 3.00 -13.05 6.42
CA ALA A 105 4.01 -14.03 6.81
C ALA A 105 5.11 -14.16 5.74
N VAL A 106 4.76 -14.22 4.45
CA VAL A 106 5.73 -14.23 3.34
C VAL A 106 6.58 -12.97 3.38
N TYR A 107 5.97 -11.80 3.53
CA TYR A 107 6.67 -10.53 3.70
C TYR A 107 7.65 -10.58 4.89
N THR A 108 7.15 -10.96 6.07
CA THR A 108 7.96 -11.00 7.30
C THR A 108 9.18 -11.92 7.16
N VAL A 109 8.97 -13.13 6.64
CA VAL A 109 10.06 -14.10 6.41
C VAL A 109 11.06 -13.55 5.40
N ALA A 110 10.58 -12.98 4.30
CA ALA A 110 11.47 -12.39 3.27
C ALA A 110 12.29 -11.22 3.83
N THR A 111 11.68 -10.35 4.66
CA THR A 111 12.38 -9.22 5.30
C THR A 111 13.43 -9.71 6.31
N VAL A 112 13.12 -10.74 7.11
CA VAL A 112 14.12 -11.39 7.99
C VAL A 112 15.27 -11.94 7.17
N LEU A 113 14.98 -12.70 6.09
CA LEU A 113 16.01 -13.28 5.22
C LEU A 113 16.83 -12.20 4.51
N THR A 114 16.27 -11.04 4.25
CA THR A 114 17.01 -9.89 3.70
C THR A 114 18.09 -9.41 4.66
N ALA A 115 17.82 -9.37 5.98
CA ALA A 115 18.82 -8.99 6.98
C ALA A 115 20.03 -9.95 7.00
N PHE A 116 19.87 -11.19 6.55
CA PHE A 116 20.90 -12.21 6.44
C PHE A 116 21.49 -12.36 5.04
N SER A 117 21.26 -11.40 4.13
CA SER A 117 21.81 -11.45 2.78
C SER A 117 23.34 -11.46 2.78
N MET A 118 23.91 -12.42 2.05
CA MET A 118 25.36 -12.62 1.93
C MET A 118 25.90 -12.23 0.54
N ASN A 119 24.99 -12.10 -0.44
CA ASN A 119 25.34 -11.76 -1.82
C ASN A 119 24.15 -11.08 -2.53
N PRO A 120 24.39 -10.39 -3.66
CA PRO A 120 23.35 -9.69 -4.40
C PRO A 120 22.17 -10.57 -4.84
N MET A 121 22.44 -11.80 -5.28
CA MET A 121 21.39 -12.72 -5.77
C MET A 121 20.40 -13.10 -4.65
N TRP A 122 20.91 -13.37 -3.45
CA TRP A 122 20.08 -13.60 -2.26
C TRP A 122 19.20 -12.38 -1.95
N TYR A 123 19.83 -11.19 -1.95
CA TYR A 123 19.14 -9.95 -1.72
C TYR A 123 18.01 -9.73 -2.73
N PHE A 124 18.24 -9.93 -4.02
CA PHE A 124 17.22 -9.80 -5.07
C PHE A 124 16.07 -10.79 -4.91
N ALA A 125 16.37 -12.05 -4.57
CA ALA A 125 15.33 -13.05 -4.32
C ALA A 125 14.44 -12.64 -3.12
N CYS A 126 15.05 -12.14 -2.06
CA CYS A 126 14.30 -11.63 -0.91
C CYS A 126 13.49 -10.38 -1.27
N ARG A 127 14.02 -9.45 -2.08
CA ARG A 127 13.28 -8.28 -2.57
C ARG A 127 12.04 -8.67 -3.36
N PHE A 128 12.17 -9.66 -4.25
CA PHE A 128 11.03 -10.19 -5.00
C PHE A 128 9.93 -10.75 -4.07
N LEU A 129 10.32 -11.57 -3.09
CA LEU A 129 9.37 -12.16 -2.15
C LEU A 129 8.73 -11.12 -1.22
N THR A 130 9.50 -10.14 -0.75
CA THR A 130 8.97 -9.01 0.04
C THR A 130 7.93 -8.24 -0.76
N GLY A 131 8.24 -7.90 -2.02
CA GLY A 131 7.29 -7.26 -2.93
C GLY A 131 6.04 -8.11 -3.14
N ALA A 132 6.19 -9.42 -3.41
CA ALA A 132 5.06 -10.32 -3.62
C ALA A 132 4.13 -10.40 -2.40
N GLY A 133 4.68 -10.42 -1.19
CA GLY A 133 3.91 -10.35 0.05
C GLY A 133 3.06 -9.08 0.13
N ILE A 134 3.69 -7.91 -0.02
CA ILE A 134 3.02 -6.60 0.05
C ILE A 134 1.97 -6.43 -1.05
N GLY A 135 2.30 -6.80 -2.29
CA GLY A 135 1.34 -6.69 -3.40
C GLY A 135 0.05 -7.48 -3.14
N GLY A 136 0.15 -8.67 -2.52
CA GLY A 136 -1.00 -9.46 -2.11
C GLY A 136 -1.86 -8.78 -1.04
N GLU A 137 -1.27 -7.97 -0.18
CA GLU A 137 -1.98 -7.27 0.90
C GLU A 137 -2.84 -6.12 0.41
N TYR A 138 -2.41 -5.39 -0.62
CA TYR A 138 -3.16 -4.24 -1.14
C TYR A 138 -4.57 -4.59 -1.58
N ALA A 139 -4.74 -5.70 -2.28
CA ALA A 139 -6.06 -6.17 -2.70
C ALA A 139 -6.96 -6.50 -1.51
N ALA A 140 -6.41 -7.13 -0.47
CA ALA A 140 -7.15 -7.50 0.74
C ALA A 140 -7.55 -6.28 1.58
N ILE A 141 -6.69 -5.26 1.69
CA ILE A 141 -6.95 -4.04 2.45
C ILE A 141 -8.07 -3.23 1.82
N ASN A 142 -7.97 -2.89 0.53
CA ASN A 142 -8.99 -2.09 -0.16
C ASN A 142 -10.36 -2.77 -0.09
N SER A 143 -10.40 -4.06 -0.29
CA SER A 143 -11.61 -4.85 -0.17
C SER A 143 -12.19 -4.86 1.25
N ALA A 144 -11.34 -4.88 2.29
CA ALA A 144 -11.81 -4.82 3.68
C ALA A 144 -12.37 -3.43 4.04
N ILE A 145 -11.81 -2.34 3.51
CA ILE A 145 -12.35 -0.99 3.67
C ILE A 145 -13.75 -0.92 3.07
N ASP A 146 -13.92 -1.39 1.83
CA ASP A 146 -15.20 -1.34 1.12
C ASP A 146 -16.32 -2.12 1.82
N GLU A 147 -15.96 -3.15 2.57
CA GLU A 147 -16.94 -4.04 3.20
C GLU A 147 -17.22 -3.77 4.67
N LEU A 148 -16.19 -3.37 5.42
CA LEU A 148 -16.31 -3.22 6.88
C LEU A 148 -16.57 -1.77 7.30
N ILE A 149 -16.30 -0.79 6.43
CA ILE A 149 -16.46 0.61 6.74
C ILE A 149 -17.76 1.13 6.11
N PRO A 150 -18.65 1.78 6.89
CA PRO A 150 -19.87 2.36 6.36
C PRO A 150 -19.61 3.34 5.23
N ALA A 151 -20.43 3.31 4.17
CA ALA A 151 -20.24 4.09 2.93
C ALA A 151 -19.99 5.58 3.18
N LYS A 152 -20.67 6.15 4.19
CA LYS A 152 -20.51 7.55 4.61
C LYS A 152 -19.08 7.93 5.00
N TYR A 153 -18.28 6.97 5.49
CA TYR A 153 -16.95 7.23 6.05
C TYR A 153 -15.82 6.67 5.17
N ARG A 154 -16.12 5.84 4.15
CA ARG A 154 -15.14 5.13 3.32
C ARG A 154 -14.08 6.06 2.74
N GLY A 155 -14.46 7.16 2.12
CA GLY A 155 -13.50 8.07 1.50
C GLY A 155 -12.50 8.67 2.49
N ARG A 156 -12.96 9.07 3.69
CA ARG A 156 -12.06 9.59 4.73
C ARG A 156 -11.15 8.52 5.31
N VAL A 157 -11.67 7.32 5.49
CA VAL A 157 -10.90 6.17 5.98
C VAL A 157 -9.86 5.74 4.97
N ASP A 158 -10.22 5.67 3.70
CA ASP A 158 -9.31 5.34 2.61
C ASP A 158 -8.12 6.33 2.54
N VAL A 159 -8.41 7.63 2.58
CA VAL A 159 -7.35 8.66 2.63
C VAL A 159 -6.48 8.53 3.88
N ALA A 160 -7.08 8.23 5.05
CA ALA A 160 -6.33 8.08 6.30
C ALA A 160 -5.42 6.84 6.28
N ILE A 161 -5.92 5.72 5.77
CA ILE A 161 -5.17 4.47 5.63
C ILE A 161 -4.06 4.65 4.60
N ASN A 162 -4.34 5.18 3.40
CA ASN A 162 -3.33 5.45 2.39
C ASN A 162 -2.30 6.50 2.89
N GLY A 163 -2.75 7.53 3.59
CA GLY A 163 -1.88 8.54 4.21
C GLY A 163 -0.93 7.96 5.28
N SER A 164 -1.30 6.87 5.95
CA SER A 164 -0.45 6.21 6.95
C SER A 164 0.85 5.65 6.36
N PHE A 165 0.91 5.37 5.05
CA PHE A 165 2.14 5.06 4.34
C PHE A 165 3.24 6.10 4.59
N TRP A 166 2.90 7.37 4.53
CA TRP A 166 3.86 8.46 4.72
C TRP A 166 4.38 8.58 6.14
N VAL A 167 3.57 8.16 7.13
CA VAL A 167 4.04 8.03 8.52
C VAL A 167 5.12 6.94 8.62
N GLY A 168 4.89 5.82 7.95
CA GLY A 168 5.87 4.74 7.85
C GLY A 168 7.14 5.17 7.11
N ALA A 169 6.98 5.88 5.99
CA ALA A 169 8.09 6.40 5.20
C ALA A 169 8.96 7.38 6.00
N ALA A 170 8.35 8.32 6.73
CA ALA A 170 9.07 9.23 7.61
C ALA A 170 9.77 8.47 8.74
N GLY A 171 9.07 7.55 9.40
CA GLY A 171 9.63 6.71 10.47
C GLY A 171 10.81 5.86 9.99
N GLY A 172 10.69 5.22 8.83
CA GLY A 172 11.76 4.44 8.21
C GLY A 172 12.99 5.29 7.89
N SER A 173 12.79 6.45 7.29
CA SER A 173 13.88 7.38 6.99
C SER A 173 14.61 7.84 8.24
N LEU A 174 13.87 8.24 9.27
CA LEU A 174 14.46 8.72 10.52
C LEU A 174 15.16 7.59 11.29
N LEU A 175 14.63 6.37 11.22
CA LEU A 175 15.22 5.19 11.85
C LEU A 175 16.59 4.84 11.26
N THR A 176 16.81 5.06 9.97
CA THR A 176 18.09 4.77 9.33
C THR A 176 19.20 5.71 9.80
N ILE A 177 18.90 6.89 10.30
CA ILE A 177 19.91 7.88 10.74
C ILE A 177 20.83 7.30 11.83
N PRO A 178 20.32 6.86 13.01
CA PRO A 178 21.18 6.27 14.02
C PRO A 178 21.71 4.89 13.64
N LEU A 179 21.01 4.11 12.82
CA LEU A 179 21.42 2.78 12.44
C LEU A 179 22.57 2.78 11.43
N LEU A 180 22.63 3.78 10.56
CA LEU A 180 23.70 3.93 9.56
C LEU A 180 24.83 4.84 10.03
N ASP A 181 24.77 5.38 11.26
CA ASP A 181 25.86 6.17 11.83
C ASP A 181 26.98 5.24 12.33
N PRO A 182 28.19 5.28 11.73
CA PRO A 182 29.31 4.42 12.12
C PRO A 182 29.77 4.62 13.57
N THR A 183 29.40 5.75 14.19
CA THR A 183 29.75 6.04 15.59
C THR A 183 28.79 5.36 16.57
N MET A 184 27.59 5.01 16.12
CA MET A 184 26.55 4.37 16.94
C MET A 184 26.45 2.88 16.72
N VAL A 185 26.49 2.45 15.46
CA VAL A 185 26.33 1.05 15.05
C VAL A 185 27.43 0.65 14.08
N ASN A 186 27.98 -0.54 14.25
CA ASN A 186 28.95 -1.07 13.29
C ASN A 186 28.31 -1.09 11.88
N PRO A 187 28.96 -0.53 10.84
CA PRO A 187 28.42 -0.43 9.49
C PRO A 187 27.92 -1.76 8.89
N GLU A 188 28.55 -2.87 9.24
CA GLU A 188 28.09 -4.20 8.80
C GLU A 188 26.71 -4.58 9.34
N TRP A 189 26.39 -4.14 10.56
CA TRP A 189 25.13 -4.47 11.23
C TRP A 189 24.06 -3.40 11.04
N GLY A 190 24.40 -2.17 10.72
CA GLY A 190 23.49 -1.05 10.63
C GLY A 190 22.31 -1.29 9.67
N TRP A 191 22.61 -1.64 8.42
CA TRP A 191 21.59 -1.92 7.41
C TRP A 191 20.82 -3.21 7.69
N ARG A 192 21.49 -4.24 8.27
CA ARG A 192 20.84 -5.49 8.68
C ARG A 192 19.84 -5.26 9.82
N ALA A 193 20.22 -4.42 10.80
CA ALA A 193 19.35 -4.04 11.91
C ALA A 193 18.10 -3.29 11.46
N ALA A 194 18.22 -2.46 10.42
CA ALA A 194 17.07 -1.76 9.85
C ALA A 194 16.02 -2.75 9.29
N PHE A 195 16.44 -3.77 8.55
CA PHE A 195 15.54 -4.83 8.09
C PHE A 195 14.99 -5.67 9.25
N ALA A 196 15.82 -6.01 10.23
CA ALA A 196 15.37 -6.77 11.40
C ALA A 196 14.29 -6.03 12.19
N LEU A 197 14.40 -4.71 12.34
CA LEU A 197 13.36 -3.88 12.97
C LEU A 197 12.06 -3.88 12.16
N GLY A 198 12.14 -3.77 10.84
CA GLY A 198 10.97 -3.93 9.95
C GLY A 198 10.27 -5.28 10.17
N ALA A 199 11.05 -6.35 10.28
CA ALA A 199 10.51 -7.69 10.56
C ALA A 199 9.85 -7.80 11.95
N ILE A 200 10.42 -7.18 12.98
CA ILE A 200 9.82 -7.14 14.33
C ILE A 200 8.47 -6.42 14.31
N LEU A 201 8.37 -5.30 13.62
CA LEU A 201 7.13 -4.56 13.44
C LEU A 201 6.09 -5.40 12.68
N ALA A 202 6.51 -6.13 11.64
CA ALA A 202 5.63 -7.03 10.90
C ALA A 202 5.07 -8.16 11.77
N VAL A 203 5.87 -8.74 12.66
CA VAL A 203 5.38 -9.72 13.64
C VAL A 203 4.35 -9.09 14.59
N GLY A 204 4.58 -7.86 15.05
CA GLY A 204 3.61 -7.11 15.86
C GLY A 204 2.27 -6.94 15.12
N ILE A 205 2.30 -6.61 13.83
CA ILE A 205 1.12 -6.48 13.00
C ILE A 205 0.40 -7.82 12.83
N LEU A 206 1.12 -8.93 12.64
CA LEU A 206 0.53 -10.27 12.60
C LEU A 206 -0.31 -10.58 13.84
N VAL A 207 0.20 -10.20 15.02
CA VAL A 207 -0.51 -10.40 16.29
C VAL A 207 -1.78 -9.56 16.36
N VAL A 208 -1.72 -8.28 15.99
CA VAL A 208 -2.89 -7.37 15.98
C VAL A 208 -3.94 -7.86 14.99
N ARG A 209 -3.52 -8.25 13.81
CA ARG A 209 -4.39 -8.67 12.70
C ARG A 209 -5.12 -9.99 12.95
N ARG A 210 -4.61 -10.85 13.77
CA ARG A 210 -5.28 -12.11 14.14
C ARG A 210 -6.72 -11.89 14.61
N ASN A 211 -7.00 -10.73 15.18
CA ASN A 211 -8.30 -10.37 15.75
C ASN A 211 -9.28 -9.75 14.75
N VAL A 212 -8.85 -9.41 13.53
CA VAL A 212 -9.76 -8.88 12.50
C VAL A 212 -10.61 -10.03 11.96
N PRO A 213 -11.95 -9.89 11.91
CA PRO A 213 -12.83 -10.95 11.41
C PRO A 213 -12.67 -11.18 9.91
N GLU A 214 -13.15 -12.34 9.43
CA GLU A 214 -13.29 -12.58 7.99
C GLU A 214 -14.39 -11.68 7.42
N SER A 215 -14.30 -11.40 6.12
CA SER A 215 -15.31 -10.61 5.41
C SER A 215 -16.69 -11.27 5.44
N PRO A 216 -17.73 -10.60 6.00
CA PRO A 216 -19.09 -11.15 5.98
C PRO A 216 -19.63 -11.34 4.57
N ARG A 217 -19.32 -10.43 3.65
CA ARG A 217 -19.74 -10.53 2.25
C ARG A 217 -19.08 -11.75 1.56
N TRP A 218 -17.79 -11.96 1.80
CA TRP A 218 -17.08 -13.12 1.25
C TRP A 218 -17.68 -14.43 1.76
N LEU A 219 -17.94 -14.52 3.07
CA LEU A 219 -18.58 -15.68 3.68
C LEU A 219 -19.93 -15.99 3.07
N PHE A 220 -20.77 -14.96 2.89
CA PHE A 220 -22.09 -15.09 2.29
C PHE A 220 -22.03 -15.59 0.83
N ILE A 221 -21.12 -15.03 0.01
CA ILE A 221 -20.93 -15.42 -1.37
C ILE A 221 -20.48 -16.89 -1.48
N HIS A 222 -19.74 -17.40 -0.47
CA HIS A 222 -19.22 -18.77 -0.45
C HIS A 222 -20.11 -19.78 0.29
N GLY A 223 -21.37 -19.43 0.56
CA GLY A 223 -22.33 -20.34 1.20
C GLY A 223 -22.13 -20.55 2.71
N ARG A 224 -21.36 -19.65 3.37
CA ARG A 224 -21.15 -19.65 4.83
C ARG A 224 -22.04 -18.59 5.50
N GLU A 225 -23.34 -18.67 5.23
CA GLU A 225 -24.31 -17.64 5.62
C GLU A 225 -24.43 -17.51 7.14
N GLU A 226 -24.49 -18.60 7.88
CA GLU A 226 -24.58 -18.59 9.34
C GLU A 226 -23.38 -17.92 10.02
N GLU A 227 -22.19 -18.08 9.45
CA GLU A 227 -20.99 -17.48 10.00
C GLU A 227 -20.94 -15.99 9.67
N SER A 228 -21.36 -15.61 8.46
CA SER A 228 -21.52 -14.23 8.05
C SER A 228 -22.49 -13.50 8.99
N GLU A 229 -23.65 -14.10 9.25
CA GLU A 229 -24.66 -13.56 10.14
C GLU A 229 -24.15 -13.41 11.58
N ARG A 230 -23.41 -14.40 12.10
CA ARG A 230 -22.78 -14.33 13.43
C ARG A 230 -21.81 -13.14 13.53
N ILE A 231 -20.98 -12.92 12.51
CA ILE A 231 -20.01 -11.82 12.53
C ILE A 231 -20.73 -10.48 12.48
N VAL A 232 -21.70 -10.30 11.59
CA VAL A 232 -22.46 -9.05 11.47
C VAL A 232 -23.23 -8.76 12.77
N SER A 233 -23.89 -9.75 13.34
CA SER A 233 -24.64 -9.61 14.61
C SER A 233 -23.70 -9.27 15.78
N ALA A 234 -22.48 -9.83 15.81
CA ALA A 234 -21.49 -9.50 16.83
C ALA A 234 -21.00 -8.04 16.67
N ILE A 235 -20.76 -7.57 15.43
CA ILE A 235 -20.40 -6.18 15.14
C ILE A 235 -21.52 -5.23 15.57
N GLU A 236 -22.76 -5.52 15.17
CA GLU A 236 -23.93 -4.72 15.54
C GLU A 236 -24.11 -4.63 17.06
N LYS A 237 -23.92 -5.76 17.77
CA LYS A 237 -23.97 -5.80 19.23
C LYS A 237 -22.92 -4.90 19.86
N THR A 238 -21.65 -5.02 19.42
CA THR A 238 -20.55 -4.20 19.92
C THR A 238 -20.83 -2.71 19.69
N VAL A 239 -21.27 -2.33 18.48
CA VAL A 239 -21.56 -0.94 18.15
C VAL A 239 -22.75 -0.40 18.95
N ARG A 240 -23.80 -1.22 19.16
CA ARG A 240 -24.96 -0.84 19.98
C ARG A 240 -24.57 -0.63 21.44
N GLU A 241 -23.75 -1.51 22.01
CA GLU A 241 -23.28 -1.38 23.38
C GLU A 241 -22.41 -0.12 23.58
N GLU A 242 -21.60 0.23 22.58
CA GLU A 242 -20.77 1.44 22.63
C GLU A 242 -21.55 2.75 22.44
N THR A 243 -22.55 2.76 21.58
CA THR A 243 -23.30 3.98 21.23
C THR A 243 -24.52 4.20 22.08
N GLY A 244 -24.99 3.16 22.80
CA GLY A 244 -26.14 3.25 23.71
C GLY A 244 -27.49 3.47 23.03
N GLY A 245 -27.56 3.36 21.68
CA GLY A 245 -28.75 3.64 20.87
C GLY A 245 -29.25 2.44 20.07
N GLU A 246 -30.52 2.51 19.64
CA GLU A 246 -31.02 1.54 18.67
C GLU A 246 -30.45 1.83 17.28
N LEU A 247 -30.05 0.75 16.59
CA LEU A 247 -29.55 0.86 15.22
C LEU A 247 -30.70 1.15 14.25
N PRO A 248 -30.52 2.06 13.28
CA PRO A 248 -31.52 2.31 12.23
C PRO A 248 -31.87 1.00 11.52
N LYS A 249 -33.08 0.87 10.98
CA LYS A 249 -33.46 -0.31 10.17
C LYS A 249 -32.65 -0.34 8.87
N PRO A 250 -32.20 -1.53 8.39
CA PRO A 250 -31.54 -1.63 7.08
C PRO A 250 -32.54 -1.16 6.00
N ARG A 251 -32.05 -0.37 5.03
CA ARG A 251 -32.92 0.25 4.03
C ARG A 251 -33.02 -0.58 2.75
N ASP A 252 -31.98 -1.33 2.41
CA ASP A 252 -31.86 -2.01 1.13
C ASP A 252 -31.43 -3.47 1.28
N THR A 253 -31.83 -4.28 0.32
CA THR A 253 -31.33 -5.64 0.14
C THR A 253 -30.66 -5.73 -1.22
N ILE A 254 -29.59 -6.48 -1.32
CA ILE A 254 -28.94 -6.75 -2.60
C ILE A 254 -29.08 -8.22 -2.97
N THR A 255 -29.26 -8.49 -4.25
CA THR A 255 -29.29 -9.87 -4.78
C THR A 255 -27.90 -10.21 -5.29
N ILE A 256 -27.25 -11.19 -4.69
CA ILE A 256 -25.91 -11.66 -5.02
C ILE A 256 -26.02 -13.05 -5.63
N ARG A 257 -25.20 -13.30 -6.67
CA ARG A 257 -24.99 -14.66 -7.18
C ARG A 257 -23.86 -15.30 -6.40
N GLN A 258 -24.14 -16.45 -5.79
CA GLN A 258 -23.08 -17.26 -5.18
C GLN A 258 -22.16 -17.81 -6.25
N ARG A 259 -20.85 -17.68 -6.05
CA ARG A 259 -19.83 -18.19 -6.97
C ARG A 259 -18.55 -18.47 -6.21
N HIS A 260 -17.81 -19.50 -6.62
CA HIS A 260 -16.57 -19.88 -5.95
C HIS A 260 -15.35 -19.05 -6.39
N SER A 261 -15.28 -18.66 -7.66
CA SER A 261 -14.20 -17.78 -8.18
C SER A 261 -14.50 -17.32 -9.60
N ILE A 262 -13.90 -16.22 -10.02
CA ILE A 262 -13.87 -15.78 -11.42
C ILE A 262 -12.46 -16.06 -11.96
N SER A 263 -12.36 -16.70 -13.14
CA SER A 263 -11.05 -16.95 -13.73
C SER A 263 -10.39 -15.64 -14.19
N MET A 264 -9.07 -15.53 -14.03
CA MET A 264 -8.30 -14.35 -14.49
C MET A 264 -8.49 -14.09 -15.98
N GLY A 265 -8.61 -15.17 -16.80
CA GLY A 265 -8.89 -15.03 -18.22
C GLY A 265 -10.21 -14.31 -18.49
N THR A 266 -11.26 -14.59 -17.70
CA THR A 266 -12.55 -13.90 -17.80
C THR A 266 -12.43 -12.45 -17.39
N ILE A 267 -11.73 -12.15 -16.30
CA ILE A 267 -11.47 -10.79 -15.84
C ILE A 267 -10.69 -10.01 -16.90
N ALA A 268 -9.56 -10.55 -17.37
CA ALA A 268 -8.74 -9.92 -18.39
C ALA A 268 -9.55 -9.67 -19.67
N LYS A 269 -10.26 -10.70 -20.17
CA LYS A 269 -11.13 -10.53 -21.35
C LYS A 269 -12.14 -9.40 -21.14
N THR A 270 -12.84 -9.37 -20.01
CA THR A 270 -13.85 -8.36 -19.71
C THR A 270 -13.23 -6.96 -19.68
N VAL A 271 -12.13 -6.78 -18.94
CA VAL A 271 -11.44 -5.50 -18.76
C VAL A 271 -10.92 -4.98 -20.10
N PHE A 272 -10.26 -5.80 -20.90
CA PHE A 272 -9.67 -5.37 -22.17
C PHE A 272 -10.66 -5.31 -23.34
N THR A 273 -11.75 -6.08 -23.33
CA THR A 273 -12.71 -6.08 -24.45
C THR A 273 -13.95 -5.22 -24.21
N LEU A 274 -14.51 -5.24 -22.99
CA LEU A 274 -15.72 -4.47 -22.67
C LEU A 274 -15.41 -3.04 -22.19
N TYR A 275 -14.26 -2.85 -21.50
CA TYR A 275 -13.90 -1.56 -20.91
C TYR A 275 -12.51 -1.04 -21.34
N PRO A 276 -12.10 -1.10 -22.61
CA PRO A 276 -10.72 -0.81 -23.04
C PRO A 276 -10.28 0.61 -22.68
N ARG A 277 -11.15 1.62 -22.85
CA ARG A 277 -10.82 3.03 -22.52
C ARG A 277 -10.59 3.24 -21.02
N ARG A 278 -11.39 2.59 -20.18
CA ARG A 278 -11.24 2.67 -18.72
C ARG A 278 -9.97 1.96 -18.28
N THR A 279 -9.65 0.85 -18.91
CA THR A 279 -8.42 0.09 -18.67
C THR A 279 -7.19 0.92 -19.02
N VAL A 280 -7.15 1.55 -20.19
CA VAL A 280 -6.04 2.43 -20.60
C VAL A 280 -5.89 3.59 -19.63
N LEU A 281 -6.99 4.22 -19.20
CA LEU A 281 -6.95 5.29 -18.21
C LEU A 281 -6.32 4.83 -16.90
N CYS A 282 -6.80 3.72 -16.32
CA CYS A 282 -6.28 3.21 -15.07
C CYS A 282 -4.81 2.78 -15.18
N LEU A 283 -4.44 2.08 -16.26
CA LEU A 283 -3.05 1.71 -16.51
C LEU A 283 -2.14 2.94 -16.61
N ALA A 284 -2.55 3.99 -17.33
CA ALA A 284 -1.78 5.20 -17.45
C ALA A 284 -1.58 5.91 -16.09
N LEU A 285 -2.64 5.99 -15.27
CA LEU A 285 -2.57 6.56 -13.94
C LEU A 285 -1.63 5.76 -13.03
N PHE A 286 -1.79 4.45 -12.96
CA PHE A 286 -0.99 3.61 -12.06
C PHE A 286 0.46 3.45 -12.53
N ILE A 287 0.71 3.31 -13.84
CA ILE A 287 2.07 3.23 -14.38
C ILE A 287 2.80 4.54 -14.13
N GLY A 288 2.16 5.69 -14.43
CA GLY A 288 2.76 7.02 -14.22
C GLY A 288 3.09 7.27 -12.75
N GLN A 289 2.18 6.93 -11.84
CA GLN A 289 2.39 7.05 -10.40
C GLN A 289 3.50 6.11 -9.91
N ALA A 290 3.40 4.83 -10.25
CA ALA A 290 4.37 3.83 -9.81
C ALA A 290 5.78 4.16 -10.30
N PHE A 291 5.91 4.61 -11.54
CA PHE A 291 7.18 5.06 -12.10
C PHE A 291 7.74 6.24 -11.29
N LEU A 292 6.94 7.30 -11.10
CA LEU A 292 7.39 8.50 -10.38
C LEU A 292 7.86 8.16 -8.96
N TYR A 293 7.04 7.45 -8.19
CA TYR A 293 7.33 7.16 -6.79
C TYR A 293 8.48 6.17 -6.63
N ASN A 294 8.42 5.04 -7.30
CA ASN A 294 9.42 3.99 -7.10
C ASN A 294 10.77 4.37 -7.70
N ALA A 295 10.80 4.97 -8.90
CA ALA A 295 12.05 5.44 -9.48
C ALA A 295 12.73 6.44 -8.55
N PHE A 296 11.97 7.38 -8.00
CA PHE A 296 12.54 8.39 -7.11
C PHE A 296 12.99 7.80 -5.77
N PHE A 297 12.10 7.11 -5.05
CA PHE A 297 12.41 6.63 -3.70
C PHE A 297 13.53 5.59 -3.66
N PHE A 298 13.65 4.73 -4.67
CA PHE A 298 14.73 3.74 -4.71
C PHE A 298 16.07 4.32 -5.18
N THR A 299 16.08 5.38 -5.98
CA THR A 299 17.32 5.93 -6.54
C THR A 299 17.77 7.24 -5.92
N TYR A 300 16.93 7.90 -5.12
CA TYR A 300 17.26 9.21 -4.57
C TYR A 300 18.45 9.18 -3.61
N GLY A 301 18.55 8.13 -2.77
CA GLY A 301 19.67 7.95 -1.87
C GLY A 301 20.99 7.77 -2.62
N ASP A 302 20.96 7.01 -3.71
CA ASP A 302 22.10 6.84 -4.61
C ASP A 302 22.48 8.16 -5.31
N THR A 303 21.49 8.91 -5.77
CA THR A 303 21.70 10.23 -6.38
C THR A 303 22.37 11.20 -5.39
N LEU A 304 21.93 11.25 -4.15
CA LEU A 304 22.56 12.08 -3.13
C LEU A 304 23.98 11.65 -2.81
N GLY A 305 24.23 10.34 -2.72
CA GLY A 305 25.56 9.80 -2.46
C GLY A 305 26.53 10.04 -3.61
N THR A 306 26.11 9.73 -4.84
CA THR A 306 26.97 9.76 -6.04
C THR A 306 27.25 11.17 -6.53
N PHE A 307 26.21 12.02 -6.58
CA PHE A 307 26.36 13.36 -7.18
C PHE A 307 26.63 14.46 -6.15
N LEU A 308 26.23 14.28 -4.89
CA LEU A 308 26.28 15.34 -3.88
C LEU A 308 27.09 14.96 -2.63
N ASP A 309 27.73 13.79 -2.62
CA ASP A 309 28.55 13.25 -1.51
C ASP A 309 27.84 13.24 -0.14
N VAL A 310 26.53 12.97 -0.15
CA VAL A 310 25.72 12.91 1.06
C VAL A 310 25.59 11.46 1.53
N LYS A 311 26.19 11.14 2.68
CA LYS A 311 26.17 9.77 3.25
C LYS A 311 24.91 9.43 4.03
N GLN A 312 24.29 10.42 4.70
CA GLN A 312 23.08 10.23 5.49
C GLN A 312 21.86 10.82 4.78
N THR A 313 21.12 9.99 4.06
CA THR A 313 19.99 10.40 3.22
C THR A 313 18.64 10.42 3.97
N GLY A 314 18.57 9.85 5.18
CA GLY A 314 17.33 9.68 5.92
C GLY A 314 16.56 10.99 6.19
N TRP A 315 17.24 12.10 6.54
CA TRP A 315 16.60 13.39 6.75
C TRP A 315 15.91 13.93 5.49
N TYR A 316 16.54 13.78 4.35
CA TYR A 316 16.02 14.25 3.08
C TYR A 316 14.78 13.48 2.64
N LEU A 317 14.79 12.16 2.82
CA LEU A 317 13.63 11.31 2.54
C LEU A 317 12.48 11.56 3.53
N ALA A 318 12.77 11.88 4.79
CA ALA A 318 11.76 12.27 5.76
C ALA A 318 11.03 13.56 5.36
N VAL A 319 11.74 14.53 4.77
CA VAL A 319 11.13 15.77 4.23
C VAL A 319 10.17 15.45 3.09
N PHE A 320 10.51 14.51 2.20
CA PHE A 320 9.58 14.08 1.15
C PHE A 320 8.35 13.39 1.70
N ALA A 321 8.52 12.51 2.67
CA ALA A 321 7.40 11.84 3.32
C ALA A 321 6.45 12.86 3.99
N ALA A 322 6.99 13.84 4.70
CA ALA A 322 6.22 14.92 5.29
C ALA A 322 5.49 15.75 4.23
N SER A 323 6.16 16.09 3.14
CA SER A 323 5.57 16.85 2.02
C SER A 323 4.41 16.10 1.36
N ASN A 324 4.58 14.81 1.11
CA ASN A 324 3.51 13.95 0.58
C ASN A 324 2.30 13.90 1.51
N PHE A 325 2.53 13.73 2.81
CA PHE A 325 1.46 13.70 3.79
C PHE A 325 0.69 15.02 3.81
N ILE A 326 1.39 16.14 3.87
CA ILE A 326 0.79 17.48 3.85
C ILE A 326 0.06 17.75 2.54
N GLY A 327 0.66 17.36 1.40
CA GLY A 327 0.04 17.50 0.08
C GLY A 327 -1.28 16.74 -0.03
N ALA A 328 -1.34 15.51 0.44
CA ALA A 328 -2.57 14.72 0.47
C ALA A 328 -3.64 15.39 1.33
N LEU A 329 -3.30 15.88 2.52
CA LEU A 329 -4.24 16.54 3.42
C LEU A 329 -4.78 17.87 2.85
N VAL A 330 -3.89 18.70 2.30
CA VAL A 330 -4.24 20.05 1.83
C VAL A 330 -5.00 20.02 0.50
N LEU A 331 -4.61 19.14 -0.41
CA LEU A 331 -5.19 19.08 -1.76
C LEU A 331 -6.43 18.18 -1.84
N SER A 332 -6.62 17.22 -0.93
CA SER A 332 -7.76 16.31 -0.93
C SER A 332 -9.13 17.02 -1.03
N PRO A 333 -9.44 18.10 -0.27
CA PRO A 333 -10.72 18.79 -0.38
C PRO A 333 -10.99 19.45 -1.75
N LEU A 334 -9.93 19.74 -2.50
CA LEU A 334 -10.06 20.35 -3.83
C LEU A 334 -10.60 19.38 -4.87
N PHE A 335 -10.47 18.07 -4.64
CA PHE A 335 -11.06 17.06 -5.54
C PHE A 335 -12.59 17.12 -5.59
N ASP A 336 -13.20 17.49 -4.48
CA ASP A 336 -14.65 17.64 -4.40
C ASP A 336 -15.13 18.99 -4.97
N SER A 337 -14.33 20.06 -4.82
CA SER A 337 -14.70 21.41 -5.25
C SER A 337 -14.33 21.73 -6.70
N TRP A 338 -13.16 21.35 -7.19
CA TRP A 338 -12.67 21.59 -8.56
C TRP A 338 -12.96 20.45 -9.52
N GLY A 339 -13.29 19.29 -8.99
CA GLY A 339 -13.59 18.07 -9.74
C GLY A 339 -12.35 17.22 -10.02
N ARG A 340 -12.54 15.90 -9.99
CA ARG A 340 -11.47 14.89 -10.05
C ARG A 340 -10.60 14.99 -11.29
N VAL A 341 -11.19 15.14 -12.49
CA VAL A 341 -10.45 15.16 -13.75
C VAL A 341 -9.43 16.30 -13.78
N ARG A 342 -9.84 17.52 -13.36
CA ARG A 342 -8.97 18.68 -13.34
C ARG A 342 -7.85 18.55 -12.33
N MET A 343 -8.18 18.04 -11.14
CA MET A 343 -7.19 17.82 -10.08
C MET A 343 -6.17 16.77 -10.47
N ILE A 344 -6.59 15.59 -10.96
CA ILE A 344 -5.69 14.53 -11.39
C ILE A 344 -4.77 15.04 -12.52
N ALA A 345 -5.35 15.58 -13.61
CA ALA A 345 -4.57 16.06 -14.72
C ALA A 345 -3.62 17.20 -14.31
N GLY A 346 -4.10 18.17 -13.53
CA GLY A 346 -3.29 19.31 -13.07
C GLY A 346 -2.13 18.88 -12.16
N THR A 347 -2.37 18.01 -11.20
CA THR A 347 -1.33 17.53 -10.28
C THR A 347 -0.28 16.68 -11.00
N TYR A 348 -0.67 15.79 -11.93
CA TYR A 348 0.28 15.00 -12.74
C TYR A 348 1.11 15.87 -13.69
N ILE A 349 0.48 16.80 -14.39
CA ILE A 349 1.20 17.72 -15.32
C ILE A 349 2.16 18.58 -14.51
N LEU A 350 1.71 19.17 -13.40
CA LEU A 350 2.53 20.06 -12.60
C LEU A 350 3.71 19.31 -11.97
N SER A 351 3.47 18.16 -11.33
CA SER A 351 4.54 17.36 -10.73
C SER A 351 5.53 16.84 -11.77
N GLY A 352 5.04 16.38 -12.94
CA GLY A 352 5.90 15.92 -14.03
C GLY A 352 6.75 17.03 -14.63
N THR A 353 6.18 18.22 -14.84
CA THR A 353 6.90 19.40 -15.35
C THR A 353 7.96 19.87 -14.36
N LEU A 354 7.61 19.97 -13.07
CA LEU A 354 8.55 20.35 -12.02
C LEU A 354 9.69 19.34 -11.87
N LEU A 355 9.39 18.04 -11.95
CA LEU A 355 10.42 17.00 -11.90
C LEU A 355 11.34 17.06 -13.11
N GLY A 356 10.79 17.24 -14.32
CA GLY A 356 11.58 17.42 -15.54
C GLY A 356 12.49 18.64 -15.47
N PHE A 357 11.99 19.76 -14.96
CA PHE A 357 12.79 20.97 -14.72
C PHE A 357 13.90 20.71 -13.68
N THR A 358 13.58 20.05 -12.57
CA THR A 358 14.57 19.67 -11.54
C THR A 358 15.67 18.80 -12.14
N GLY A 359 15.33 17.83 -12.99
CA GLY A 359 16.29 16.96 -13.67
C GLY A 359 17.19 17.72 -14.63
N PHE A 360 16.66 18.73 -15.33
CA PHE A 360 17.43 19.55 -16.25
C PHE A 360 18.53 20.40 -15.57
N ILE A 361 18.24 20.88 -14.34
CA ILE A 361 19.19 21.72 -13.58
C ILE A 361 19.93 20.92 -12.48
N LEU A 362 19.86 19.59 -12.49
CA LEU A 362 20.38 18.73 -11.42
C LEU A 362 21.86 19.01 -11.10
N GLY A 363 22.69 19.28 -12.12
CA GLY A 363 24.12 19.54 -11.96
C GLY A 363 24.45 20.80 -11.16
N ASP A 364 23.52 21.77 -11.07
CA ASP A 364 23.71 23.04 -10.37
C ASP A 364 23.06 23.05 -8.97
N LEU A 365 22.42 21.95 -8.57
CA LEU A 365 21.68 21.89 -7.32
C LEU A 365 22.53 21.39 -6.16
N SER A 366 22.36 22.00 -4.98
CA SER A 366 22.80 21.42 -3.72
C SER A 366 21.81 20.35 -3.23
N ALA A 367 22.25 19.47 -2.31
CA ALA A 367 21.39 18.46 -1.70
C ALA A 367 20.12 19.08 -1.08
N VAL A 368 20.24 20.22 -0.42
CA VAL A 368 19.10 20.93 0.20
C VAL A 368 18.15 21.45 -0.87
N THR A 369 18.66 22.10 -1.91
CA THR A 369 17.82 22.66 -2.98
C THR A 369 17.11 21.55 -3.77
N LEU A 370 17.80 20.46 -4.10
CA LEU A 370 17.22 19.27 -4.72
C LEU A 370 16.09 18.69 -3.89
N THR A 371 16.31 18.60 -2.57
CA THR A 371 15.29 18.11 -1.64
C THR A 371 14.06 19.01 -1.57
N MET A 372 14.26 20.33 -1.53
CA MET A 372 13.14 21.28 -1.53
C MET A 372 12.33 21.21 -2.82
N MET A 373 13.00 21.13 -3.96
CA MET A 373 12.31 20.97 -5.25
C MET A 373 11.56 19.65 -5.33
N GLY A 374 12.19 18.55 -4.90
CA GLY A 374 11.53 17.24 -4.79
C GLY A 374 10.33 17.27 -3.84
N ALA A 375 10.44 17.93 -2.69
CA ALA A 375 9.33 18.10 -1.76
C ALA A 375 8.13 18.82 -2.41
N ILE A 376 8.37 19.86 -3.21
CA ILE A 376 7.32 20.56 -3.98
C ILE A 376 6.69 19.62 -5.02
N VAL A 377 7.51 18.87 -5.76
CA VAL A 377 7.02 17.86 -6.73
C VAL A 377 6.09 16.87 -6.03
N PHE A 378 6.53 16.30 -4.91
CA PHE A 378 5.78 15.27 -4.20
C PHE A 378 4.57 15.80 -3.44
N PHE A 379 4.55 17.06 -3.06
CA PHE A 379 3.36 17.72 -2.54
C PHE A 379 2.19 17.65 -3.53
N PHE A 380 2.44 17.90 -4.80
CA PHE A 380 1.42 17.81 -5.84
C PHE A 380 1.16 16.36 -6.27
N ALA A 381 2.21 15.55 -6.40
CA ALA A 381 2.10 14.16 -6.84
C ALA A 381 1.26 13.30 -5.89
N SER A 382 1.34 13.53 -4.58
CA SER A 382 0.61 12.75 -3.57
C SER A 382 -0.90 12.79 -3.72
N ALA A 383 -1.43 13.95 -4.08
CA ALA A 383 -2.86 14.13 -4.31
C ALA A 383 -3.33 13.36 -5.56
N GLY A 384 -2.56 13.44 -6.65
CA GLY A 384 -2.83 12.68 -7.88
C GLY A 384 -2.79 11.17 -7.64
N ALA A 385 -1.81 10.69 -6.88
CA ALA A 385 -1.65 9.29 -6.54
C ALA A 385 -2.86 8.72 -5.78
N SER A 386 -3.28 9.37 -4.70
CA SER A 386 -4.45 8.96 -3.92
C SER A 386 -5.73 8.93 -4.76
N ALA A 387 -5.90 9.92 -5.66
CA ALA A 387 -7.05 9.98 -6.54
C ALA A 387 -7.06 8.88 -7.63
N ALA A 388 -5.90 8.35 -8.01
CA ALA A 388 -5.84 7.25 -8.98
C ALA A 388 -6.49 5.97 -8.43
N TYR A 389 -6.25 5.64 -7.17
CA TYR A 389 -6.88 4.48 -6.50
C TYR A 389 -8.41 4.62 -6.44
N LEU A 390 -8.88 5.77 -5.96
CA LEU A 390 -10.31 6.05 -5.88
C LEU A 390 -10.98 6.04 -7.27
N THR A 391 -10.32 6.62 -8.29
CA THR A 391 -10.83 6.63 -9.66
C THR A 391 -10.93 5.21 -10.22
N ALA A 392 -9.95 4.35 -9.97
CA ALA A 392 -9.97 2.97 -10.45
C ALA A 392 -11.12 2.16 -9.83
N SER A 393 -11.39 2.34 -8.54
CA SER A 393 -12.48 1.64 -7.85
C SER A 393 -13.87 2.06 -8.35
N GLU A 394 -14.04 3.32 -8.78
CA GLU A 394 -15.32 3.85 -9.25
C GLU A 394 -15.58 3.66 -10.76
N VAL A 395 -14.52 3.55 -11.55
CA VAL A 395 -14.62 3.47 -13.01
C VAL A 395 -15.03 2.06 -13.47
N PHE A 396 -14.69 1.01 -12.72
CA PHE A 396 -15.12 -0.36 -13.00
C PHE A 396 -16.39 -0.72 -12.21
N PRO A 397 -17.34 -1.47 -12.83
CA PRO A 397 -18.59 -1.86 -12.19
C PRO A 397 -18.38 -2.91 -11.08
#